data_6d3d0ea5e3e2992629c7257ea65385f8
#
_entry.id   6d3d0ea5e3e2992629c7257ea65385f8
#
_cell.length_a   1.000
_cell.length_b   1.000
_cell.length_c   1.000
_cell.angle_alpha   90.00
_cell.angle_beta   90.00
_cell.angle_gamma   90.00
#
_symmetry.space_group_name_H-M   'P 1'
#
loop_
_entity.id
_entity.type
_entity.pdbx_description
1 polymer ?
#
loop_
_entity_poly.entity_id
_entity_poly.type
_entity_poly.pdbx_seq_one_letter_code
_entity_poly.pdbx_strand_id
1 'polypeptide(L)'
;MTSNKVIEIDHLSYDYPDGTPALRDIHLEVYQHESIAILGPNGAGKSTLLYHLNGTLMGEGKVIVLGIPVEKENLKEIRRRVGLVFQSPEDQLFCPTVFDDVAFGPLNMELDEDKVRQRVEKALEMMGLRGFEGRSAHHLSEGEKKRVALATVLSMDSEILALDEPTDNLDPAGSRMLIERIQPIPQTKVIVTHHLPVAVDLCERAILLDGGRKIEDLPMGRLLKDRALLERFGFDADYAQWMVERNVKFQDSKSK
;
A
#
# COMPACT_ATOMS: atom_id res chain seq x y z
N MET A 1 11.52 -10.47 21.39
CA MET A 1 12.01 -10.55 20.00
C MET A 1 12.18 -9.12 19.52
N THR A 2 13.38 -8.69 19.17
CA THR A 2 13.62 -7.36 18.60
C THR A 2 12.95 -7.33 17.22
N SER A 3 11.86 -6.59 17.11
CA SER A 3 11.16 -6.39 15.84
C SER A 3 12.12 -5.75 14.84
N ASN A 4 12.35 -6.38 13.68
CA ASN A 4 13.27 -5.88 12.67
C ASN A 4 12.64 -4.69 11.96
N LYS A 5 13.28 -3.51 12.07
CA LYS A 5 12.84 -2.29 11.41
C LYS A 5 13.11 -2.41 9.90
N VAL A 6 12.09 -2.24 9.08
CA VAL A 6 12.19 -2.36 7.61
C VAL A 6 12.01 -1.04 6.88
N ILE A 7 11.39 -0.03 7.52
CA ILE A 7 11.33 1.34 7.03
C ILE A 7 11.75 2.27 8.17
N GLU A 8 12.64 3.21 7.88
CA GLU A 8 13.06 4.27 8.77
C GLU A 8 13.09 5.59 8.01
N ILE A 9 12.30 6.54 8.46
CA ILE A 9 12.24 7.89 7.90
C ILE A 9 12.61 8.85 9.01
N ASP A 10 13.57 9.73 8.75
CA ASP A 10 14.05 10.71 9.70
C ASP A 10 14.20 12.09 9.06
N HIS A 11 13.49 13.08 9.60
CA HIS A 11 13.45 14.47 9.16
C HIS A 11 13.07 14.64 7.66
N LEU A 12 12.21 13.78 7.09
CA LEU A 12 11.84 13.89 5.69
C LEU A 12 10.96 15.11 5.43
N SER A 13 11.45 15.99 4.55
CA SER A 13 10.74 17.15 4.03
C SER A 13 10.79 17.14 2.50
N TYR A 14 9.70 17.58 1.85
CA TYR A 14 9.62 17.61 0.39
C TYR A 14 8.71 18.70 -0.11
N ASP A 15 9.18 19.46 -1.10
CA ASP A 15 8.41 20.39 -1.90
C ASP A 15 8.40 19.92 -3.35
N TYR A 16 7.27 20.01 -4.02
CA TYR A 16 7.20 19.76 -5.45
C TYR A 16 8.00 20.80 -6.24
N PRO A 17 8.41 20.51 -7.50
CA PRO A 17 9.20 21.44 -8.31
C PRO A 17 8.55 22.81 -8.55
N ASP A 18 7.24 22.91 -8.42
CA ASP A 18 6.48 24.17 -8.50
C ASP A 18 6.48 24.96 -7.19
N GLY A 19 7.17 24.48 -6.15
CA GLY A 19 7.24 25.07 -4.82
C GLY A 19 6.08 24.72 -3.89
N THR A 20 5.17 23.83 -4.32
CA THR A 20 4.06 23.36 -3.46
C THR A 20 4.60 22.49 -2.34
N PRO A 21 4.40 22.86 -1.05
CA PRO A 21 4.85 22.08 0.08
C PRO A 21 4.02 20.81 0.23
N ALA A 22 4.71 19.66 0.43
CA ALA A 22 4.05 18.37 0.51
C ALA A 22 4.34 17.58 1.78
N LEU A 23 5.60 17.60 2.27
CA LEU A 23 5.98 16.93 3.52
C LEU A 23 6.84 17.87 4.38
N ARG A 24 6.66 17.79 5.69
CA ARG A 24 7.34 18.62 6.67
C ARG A 24 7.76 17.81 7.88
N ASP A 25 9.06 17.55 7.99
CA ASP A 25 9.69 16.94 9.16
C ASP A 25 9.03 15.61 9.58
N ILE A 26 8.90 14.69 8.63
CA ILE A 26 8.28 13.38 8.87
C ILE A 26 9.30 12.44 9.54
N HIS A 27 8.85 11.80 10.62
CA HIS A 27 9.53 10.69 11.28
C HIS A 27 8.62 9.49 11.33
N LEU A 28 9.08 8.35 10.82
CA LEU A 28 8.29 7.11 10.76
C LEU A 28 9.19 5.89 10.84
N GLU A 29 8.79 4.91 11.64
CA GLU A 29 9.39 3.58 11.67
C GLU A 29 8.32 2.53 11.39
N VAL A 30 8.64 1.55 10.53
CA VAL A 30 7.76 0.40 10.25
C VAL A 30 8.57 -0.86 10.43
N TYR A 31 7.92 -1.86 11.02
CA TYR A 31 8.56 -3.13 11.37
C TYR A 31 8.12 -4.25 10.43
N GLN A 32 8.95 -5.27 10.33
CA GLN A 32 8.71 -6.41 9.45
C GLN A 32 7.35 -7.08 9.74
N HIS A 33 6.61 -7.38 8.68
CA HIS A 33 5.25 -7.95 8.70
C HIS A 33 4.16 -7.05 9.31
N GLU A 34 4.49 -5.81 9.64
CA GLU A 34 3.50 -4.83 10.08
C GLU A 34 2.66 -4.35 8.89
N SER A 35 1.38 -4.10 9.12
CA SER A 35 0.49 -3.44 8.17
C SER A 35 0.04 -2.10 8.74
N ILE A 36 0.43 -1.00 8.10
CA ILE A 36 0.09 0.35 8.54
C ILE A 36 -0.77 1.08 7.52
N ALA A 37 -1.72 1.86 8.01
CA ALA A 37 -2.51 2.77 7.20
C ALA A 37 -1.99 4.21 7.35
N ILE A 38 -1.76 4.89 6.24
CA ILE A 38 -1.52 6.34 6.20
C ILE A 38 -2.87 6.99 5.84
N LEU A 39 -3.45 7.69 6.81
CA LEU A 39 -4.77 8.30 6.74
C LEU A 39 -4.66 9.84 6.79
N GLY A 40 -5.65 10.53 6.24
CA GLY A 40 -5.71 12.00 6.27
C GLY A 40 -6.49 12.57 5.11
N PRO A 41 -6.79 13.89 5.12
CA PRO A 41 -7.52 14.54 4.04
C PRO A 41 -6.76 14.50 2.70
N ASN A 42 -7.46 14.82 1.62
CA ASN A 42 -6.82 14.99 0.32
C ASN A 42 -5.81 16.15 0.39
N GLY A 43 -4.64 15.95 -0.23
CA GLY A 43 -3.54 16.91 -0.17
C GLY A 43 -2.70 16.86 1.12
N ALA A 44 -2.96 15.93 2.06
CA ALA A 44 -2.18 15.80 3.30
C ALA A 44 -0.75 15.29 3.11
N GLY A 45 -0.35 14.87 1.89
CA GLY A 45 0.99 14.35 1.59
C GLY A 45 1.09 12.82 1.64
N LYS A 46 -0.02 12.08 1.72
CA LYS A 46 -0.05 10.61 1.88
C LYS A 46 0.68 9.88 0.74
N SER A 47 0.25 10.08 -0.51
CA SER A 47 0.88 9.46 -1.69
C SER A 47 2.32 9.95 -1.87
N THR A 48 2.58 11.23 -1.56
CA THR A 48 3.93 11.79 -1.58
C THR A 48 4.84 11.02 -0.62
N LEU A 49 4.41 10.76 0.62
CA LEU A 49 5.17 9.96 1.57
C LEU A 49 5.40 8.53 1.07
N LEU A 50 4.36 7.90 0.51
CA LEU A 50 4.44 6.55 -0.05
C LEU A 50 5.50 6.46 -1.16
N TYR A 51 5.56 7.46 -2.05
CA TYR A 51 6.46 7.48 -3.20
C TYR A 51 7.94 7.69 -2.82
N HIS A 52 8.23 8.16 -1.61
CA HIS A 52 9.59 8.19 -1.08
C HIS A 52 10.12 6.81 -0.70
N LEU A 53 9.25 5.83 -0.43
CA LEU A 53 9.67 4.48 -0.01
C LEU A 53 10.38 3.70 -1.12
N ASN A 54 10.06 3.96 -2.41
CA ASN A 54 10.69 3.30 -3.56
C ASN A 54 11.56 4.25 -4.41
N GLY A 55 11.77 5.48 -3.92
CA GLY A 55 12.57 6.50 -4.59
C GLY A 55 11.94 7.01 -5.90
N THR A 56 10.60 6.96 -6.04
CA THR A 56 9.89 7.70 -7.10
C THR A 56 9.99 9.20 -6.84
N LEU A 57 9.92 9.61 -5.57
CA LEU A 57 10.25 10.95 -5.10
C LEU A 57 11.42 10.86 -4.11
N MET A 58 12.21 11.92 -4.05
CA MET A 58 13.33 12.07 -3.11
C MET A 58 13.33 13.49 -2.56
N GLY A 59 13.28 13.61 -1.23
CA GLY A 59 13.25 14.86 -0.48
C GLY A 59 14.51 15.09 0.36
N GLU A 60 14.47 16.10 1.22
CA GLU A 60 15.47 16.33 2.24
C GLU A 60 15.20 15.41 3.44
N GLY A 61 16.24 15.06 4.19
CA GLY A 61 16.17 14.11 5.29
C GLY A 61 16.64 12.71 4.89
N LYS A 62 16.26 11.69 5.65
CA LYS A 62 16.75 10.33 5.47
C LYS A 62 15.61 9.34 5.33
N VAL A 63 15.67 8.52 4.30
CA VAL A 63 14.78 7.37 4.12
C VAL A 63 15.62 6.12 3.96
N ILE A 64 15.42 5.14 4.82
CA ILE A 64 16.09 3.84 4.77
C ILE A 64 15.01 2.77 4.63
N VAL A 65 15.20 1.87 3.68
CA VAL A 65 14.31 0.73 3.46
C VAL A 65 15.12 -0.55 3.48
N LEU A 66 14.76 -1.47 4.38
CA LEU A 66 15.46 -2.75 4.57
C LEU A 66 16.98 -2.57 4.82
N GLY A 67 17.32 -1.50 5.56
CA GLY A 67 18.71 -1.14 5.85
C GLY A 67 19.45 -0.42 4.72
N ILE A 68 18.80 -0.16 3.58
CA ILE A 68 19.39 0.46 2.40
C ILE A 68 18.89 1.91 2.29
N PRO A 69 19.77 2.94 2.23
CA PRO A 69 19.35 4.32 1.97
C PRO A 69 18.66 4.45 0.60
N VAL A 70 17.55 5.19 0.56
CA VAL A 70 16.83 5.51 -0.69
C VAL A 70 17.55 6.67 -1.37
N GLU A 71 18.57 6.33 -2.17
CA GLU A 71 19.42 7.24 -2.93
C GLU A 71 19.53 6.75 -4.38
N LYS A 72 19.95 7.61 -5.30
CA LYS A 72 19.99 7.30 -6.75
C LYS A 72 20.72 6.00 -7.07
N GLU A 73 21.81 5.76 -6.39
CA GLU A 73 22.70 4.59 -6.58
C GLU A 73 22.00 3.27 -6.17
N ASN A 74 21.04 3.33 -5.25
CA ASN A 74 20.39 2.17 -4.67
C ASN A 74 19.00 1.90 -5.27
N LEU A 75 18.49 2.76 -6.18
CA LEU A 75 17.10 2.68 -6.66
C LEU A 75 16.76 1.34 -7.31
N LYS A 76 17.70 0.71 -8.03
CA LYS A 76 17.46 -0.60 -8.67
C LYS A 76 17.13 -1.65 -7.59
N GLU A 77 17.91 -1.70 -6.50
CA GLU A 77 17.71 -2.64 -5.40
C GLU A 77 16.45 -2.31 -4.60
N ILE A 78 16.22 -1.04 -4.27
CA ILE A 78 15.02 -0.59 -3.55
C ILE A 78 13.75 -0.99 -4.30
N ARG A 79 13.67 -0.71 -5.61
CA ARG A 79 12.49 -1.00 -6.44
C ARG A 79 12.21 -2.50 -6.63
N ARG A 80 13.22 -3.35 -6.49
CA ARG A 80 13.03 -4.81 -6.45
C ARG A 80 12.35 -5.28 -5.16
N ARG A 81 12.59 -4.57 -4.04
CA ARG A 81 12.17 -4.96 -2.69
C ARG A 81 10.91 -4.24 -2.21
N VAL A 82 10.59 -3.09 -2.82
CA VAL A 82 9.39 -2.30 -2.53
C VAL A 82 8.49 -2.29 -3.76
N GLY A 83 7.42 -3.05 -3.71
CA GLY A 83 6.38 -3.05 -4.74
C GLY A 83 5.42 -1.89 -4.51
N LEU A 84 5.41 -0.91 -5.41
CA LEU A 84 4.48 0.22 -5.39
C LEU A 84 3.31 -0.05 -6.34
N VAL A 85 2.09 0.07 -5.81
CA VAL A 85 0.85 0.07 -6.61
C VAL A 85 0.28 1.48 -6.60
N PHE A 86 0.15 2.07 -7.78
CA PHE A 86 -0.39 3.42 -7.97
C PHE A 86 -1.91 3.46 -7.80
N GLN A 87 -2.45 4.62 -7.46
CA GLN A 87 -3.88 4.86 -7.32
C GLN A 87 -4.64 4.53 -8.62
N SER A 88 -4.13 5.00 -9.77
CA SER A 88 -4.67 4.68 -11.10
C SER A 88 -3.93 3.49 -11.70
N PRO A 89 -4.62 2.39 -12.02
CA PRO A 89 -3.99 1.26 -12.71
C PRO A 89 -3.42 1.63 -14.09
N GLU A 90 -3.95 2.65 -14.76
CA GLU A 90 -3.48 3.14 -16.04
C GLU A 90 -2.04 3.68 -15.98
N ASP A 91 -1.60 4.18 -14.82
CA ASP A 91 -0.22 4.64 -14.60
C ASP A 91 0.78 3.47 -14.46
N GLN A 92 0.27 2.23 -14.35
CA GLN A 92 1.06 1.04 -14.10
C GLN A 92 0.96 -0.02 -15.21
N LEU A 93 -0.20 -0.12 -15.88
CA LEU A 93 -0.49 -1.12 -16.90
C LEU A 93 -0.33 -0.50 -18.29
N PHE A 94 0.75 -0.84 -18.97
CA PHE A 94 1.12 -0.22 -20.26
C PHE A 94 1.53 -1.22 -21.33
N CYS A 95 1.57 -2.52 -21.00
CA CYS A 95 1.93 -3.58 -21.91
C CYS A 95 0.73 -4.06 -22.76
N PRO A 96 0.96 -4.74 -23.89
CA PRO A 96 -0.12 -5.26 -24.74
C PRO A 96 -1.01 -6.29 -24.06
N THR A 97 -0.43 -7.12 -23.17
CA THR A 97 -1.14 -8.19 -22.46
C THR A 97 -0.92 -8.13 -20.95
N VAL A 98 -1.85 -8.71 -20.21
CA VAL A 98 -1.74 -8.90 -18.75
C VAL A 98 -0.47 -9.70 -18.39
N PHE A 99 -0.12 -10.72 -19.20
CA PHE A 99 1.12 -11.46 -18.98
C PHE A 99 2.33 -10.54 -19.04
N ASP A 100 2.42 -9.68 -20.06
CA ASP A 100 3.57 -8.80 -20.26
C ASP A 100 3.68 -7.77 -19.12
N ASP A 101 2.55 -7.19 -18.66
CA ASP A 101 2.54 -6.28 -17.52
C ASP A 101 3.06 -6.98 -16.25
N VAL A 102 2.56 -8.19 -15.94
CA VAL A 102 2.96 -8.93 -14.72
C VAL A 102 4.36 -9.49 -14.84
N ALA A 103 4.84 -9.82 -16.04
CA ALA A 103 6.19 -10.31 -16.29
C ALA A 103 7.25 -9.19 -16.28
N PHE A 104 6.84 -7.93 -16.46
CA PHE A 104 7.77 -6.79 -16.61
C PHE A 104 8.78 -6.69 -15.46
N GLY A 105 8.31 -6.78 -14.21
CA GLY A 105 9.18 -6.78 -13.03
C GLY A 105 10.18 -7.95 -13.01
N PRO A 106 9.71 -9.21 -13.04
CA PRO A 106 10.56 -10.40 -13.10
C PRO A 106 11.59 -10.41 -14.23
N LEU A 107 11.21 -9.92 -15.43
CA LEU A 107 12.14 -9.78 -16.55
C LEU A 107 13.25 -8.75 -16.26
N ASN A 108 12.92 -7.60 -15.67
CA ASN A 108 13.89 -6.60 -15.24
C ASN A 108 14.79 -7.06 -14.09
N MET A 109 14.36 -8.12 -13.37
CA MET A 109 15.18 -8.81 -12.37
C MET A 109 16.12 -9.86 -13.00
N GLU A 110 16.13 -9.98 -14.34
CA GLU A 110 16.98 -10.89 -15.10
C GLU A 110 16.73 -12.38 -14.74
N LEU A 111 15.47 -12.73 -14.40
CA LEU A 111 15.07 -14.10 -14.14
C LEU A 111 14.95 -14.89 -15.46
N ASP A 112 15.21 -16.19 -15.39
CA ASP A 112 14.97 -17.09 -16.52
C ASP A 112 13.47 -17.19 -16.87
N GLU A 113 13.17 -17.56 -18.12
CA GLU A 113 11.79 -17.59 -18.65
C GLU A 113 10.86 -18.49 -17.82
N ASP A 114 11.35 -19.63 -17.34
CA ASP A 114 10.54 -20.56 -16.55
C ASP A 114 10.15 -19.95 -15.20
N LYS A 115 11.08 -19.25 -14.54
CA LYS A 115 10.81 -18.52 -13.29
C LYS A 115 9.87 -17.34 -13.52
N VAL A 116 10.05 -16.59 -14.60
CA VAL A 116 9.14 -15.50 -14.97
C VAL A 116 7.72 -16.06 -15.11
N ARG A 117 7.53 -17.12 -15.88
CA ARG A 117 6.22 -17.75 -16.08
C ARG A 117 5.61 -18.22 -14.76
N GLN A 118 6.36 -18.92 -13.93
CA GLN A 118 5.89 -19.39 -12.62
C GLN A 118 5.47 -18.23 -11.70
N ARG A 119 6.23 -17.13 -11.66
CA ARG A 119 5.89 -15.96 -10.86
C ARG A 119 4.63 -15.24 -11.37
N VAL A 120 4.48 -15.11 -12.68
CA VAL A 120 3.28 -14.55 -13.31
C VAL A 120 2.05 -15.38 -12.97
N GLU A 121 2.10 -16.70 -13.21
CA GLU A 121 1.00 -17.62 -12.91
C GLU A 121 0.58 -17.55 -11.44
N LYS A 122 1.56 -17.59 -10.51
CA LYS A 122 1.31 -17.49 -9.07
C LYS A 122 0.66 -16.15 -8.70
N ALA A 123 1.17 -15.05 -9.21
CA ALA A 123 0.64 -13.71 -8.90
C ALA A 123 -0.80 -13.53 -9.43
N LEU A 124 -1.07 -13.99 -10.65
CA LEU A 124 -2.42 -13.95 -11.23
C LEU A 124 -3.38 -14.87 -10.46
N GLU A 125 -2.94 -16.05 -10.04
CA GLU A 125 -3.76 -16.96 -9.22
C GLU A 125 -4.10 -16.34 -7.86
N MET A 126 -3.14 -15.72 -7.17
CA MET A 126 -3.37 -15.01 -5.91
C MET A 126 -4.44 -13.91 -6.07
N MET A 127 -4.45 -13.23 -7.20
CA MET A 127 -5.42 -12.16 -7.50
C MET A 127 -6.73 -12.68 -8.12
N GLY A 128 -6.89 -14.00 -8.31
CA GLY A 128 -8.09 -14.60 -8.92
C GLY A 128 -8.25 -14.26 -10.40
N LEU A 129 -7.12 -14.16 -11.12
CA LEU A 129 -7.05 -13.77 -12.53
C LEU A 129 -6.49 -14.89 -13.43
N ARG A 130 -6.62 -16.15 -13.02
CA ARG A 130 -6.20 -17.30 -13.85
C ARG A 130 -6.92 -17.26 -15.21
N GLY A 131 -6.18 -17.39 -16.31
CA GLY A 131 -6.72 -17.33 -17.69
C GLY A 131 -6.84 -15.92 -18.26
N PHE A 132 -6.27 -14.90 -17.58
CA PHE A 132 -6.26 -13.53 -18.06
C PHE A 132 -4.98 -13.17 -18.82
N GLU A 133 -4.01 -14.06 -18.88
CA GLU A 133 -2.65 -13.83 -19.40
C GLU A 133 -2.62 -13.16 -20.77
N GLY A 134 -3.47 -13.62 -21.70
CA GLY A 134 -3.53 -13.09 -23.07
C GLY A 134 -4.47 -11.90 -23.27
N ARG A 135 -5.15 -11.43 -22.20
CA ARG A 135 -6.07 -10.29 -22.31
C ARG A 135 -5.30 -8.97 -22.33
N SER A 136 -5.88 -7.96 -22.99
CA SER A 136 -5.38 -6.59 -22.86
C SER A 136 -5.98 -5.92 -21.62
N ALA A 137 -5.15 -5.22 -20.84
CA ALA A 137 -5.59 -4.46 -19.67
C ALA A 137 -6.68 -3.41 -20.01
N HIS A 138 -6.66 -2.87 -21.23
CA HIS A 138 -7.68 -1.91 -21.69
C HIS A 138 -9.11 -2.46 -21.77
N HIS A 139 -9.27 -3.77 -21.83
CA HIS A 139 -10.59 -4.42 -21.89
C HIS A 139 -11.06 -4.96 -20.55
N LEU A 140 -10.33 -4.65 -19.47
CA LEU A 140 -10.67 -5.09 -18.12
C LEU A 140 -11.53 -4.07 -17.40
N SER A 141 -12.39 -4.54 -16.49
CA SER A 141 -13.07 -3.70 -15.52
C SER A 141 -12.06 -3.06 -14.56
N GLU A 142 -12.43 -1.97 -13.88
CA GLU A 142 -11.58 -1.26 -12.93
C GLU A 142 -11.05 -2.20 -11.82
N GLY A 143 -11.92 -3.05 -11.27
CA GLY A 143 -11.52 -4.02 -10.26
C GLY A 143 -10.57 -5.10 -10.79
N GLU A 144 -10.70 -5.52 -12.05
CA GLU A 144 -9.75 -6.42 -12.70
C GLU A 144 -8.40 -5.74 -12.92
N LYS A 145 -8.38 -4.48 -13.41
CA LYS A 145 -7.15 -3.70 -13.58
C LYS A 145 -6.40 -3.52 -12.26
N LYS A 146 -7.08 -3.15 -11.16
CA LYS A 146 -6.45 -3.04 -9.85
C LYS A 146 -5.84 -4.36 -9.36
N ARG A 147 -6.51 -5.48 -9.62
CA ARG A 147 -5.94 -6.80 -9.29
C ARG A 147 -4.75 -7.15 -10.18
N VAL A 148 -4.75 -6.79 -11.46
CA VAL A 148 -3.57 -6.94 -12.34
C VAL A 148 -2.42 -6.06 -11.83
N ALA A 149 -2.68 -4.78 -11.51
CA ALA A 149 -1.66 -3.89 -10.96
C ALA A 149 -1.04 -4.45 -9.67
N LEU A 150 -1.84 -5.05 -8.78
CA LEU A 150 -1.30 -5.73 -7.60
C LEU A 150 -0.50 -6.98 -7.98
N ALA A 151 -0.93 -7.74 -9.00
CA ALA A 151 -0.19 -8.91 -9.48
C ALA A 151 1.20 -8.54 -10.03
N THR A 152 1.38 -7.35 -10.65
CA THR A 152 2.69 -6.92 -11.17
C THR A 152 3.73 -6.78 -10.07
N VAL A 153 3.36 -6.33 -8.87
CA VAL A 153 4.29 -6.19 -7.74
C VAL A 153 4.46 -7.52 -6.97
N LEU A 154 3.42 -8.34 -6.92
CA LEU A 154 3.50 -9.66 -6.30
C LEU A 154 4.40 -10.63 -7.07
N SER A 155 4.44 -10.53 -8.40
CA SER A 155 5.33 -11.32 -9.25
C SER A 155 6.81 -11.04 -8.99
N MET A 156 7.13 -9.85 -8.47
CA MET A 156 8.49 -9.46 -8.08
C MET A 156 8.92 -10.10 -6.75
N ASP A 157 7.99 -10.63 -5.95
CA ASP A 157 8.26 -11.15 -4.61
C ASP A 157 8.84 -10.09 -3.66
N SER A 158 8.31 -8.88 -3.75
CA SER A 158 8.73 -7.72 -2.96
C SER A 158 8.50 -7.96 -1.47
N GLU A 159 9.37 -7.44 -0.60
CA GLU A 159 9.28 -7.59 0.85
C GLU A 159 8.32 -6.57 1.48
N ILE A 160 8.13 -5.44 0.82
CA ILE A 160 7.22 -4.36 1.24
C ILE A 160 6.25 -4.06 0.09
N LEU A 161 4.98 -3.96 0.42
CA LEU A 161 3.93 -3.50 -0.49
C LEU A 161 3.48 -2.09 -0.08
N ALA A 162 3.68 -1.14 -0.97
CA ALA A 162 3.25 0.24 -0.86
C ALA A 162 2.02 0.44 -1.77
N LEU A 163 0.83 0.58 -1.18
CA LEU A 163 -0.43 0.60 -1.90
C LEU A 163 -1.08 1.99 -1.79
N ASP A 164 -1.27 2.66 -2.92
CA ASP A 164 -1.91 3.98 -2.98
C ASP A 164 -3.38 3.83 -3.36
N GLU A 165 -4.28 4.12 -2.43
CA GLU A 165 -5.74 4.05 -2.57
C GLU A 165 -6.23 2.78 -3.32
N PRO A 166 -5.87 1.57 -2.85
CA PRO A 166 -6.05 0.34 -3.63
C PRO A 166 -7.51 0.03 -3.98
N THR A 167 -8.47 0.53 -3.20
CA THR A 167 -9.91 0.29 -3.39
C THR A 167 -10.67 1.47 -3.98
N ASP A 168 -9.98 2.56 -4.31
CA ASP A 168 -10.63 3.73 -4.90
C ASP A 168 -11.27 3.39 -6.25
N ASN A 169 -12.42 4.03 -6.54
CA ASN A 169 -13.25 3.78 -7.72
C ASN A 169 -13.82 2.35 -7.86
N LEU A 170 -13.76 1.51 -6.81
CA LEU A 170 -14.41 0.21 -6.80
C LEU A 170 -15.79 0.29 -6.14
N ASP A 171 -16.70 -0.51 -6.65
CA ASP A 171 -17.95 -0.77 -5.95
C ASP A 171 -17.72 -1.55 -4.65
N PRO A 172 -18.70 -1.63 -3.74
CA PRO A 172 -18.52 -2.31 -2.46
C PRO A 172 -18.15 -3.80 -2.60
N ALA A 173 -18.59 -4.49 -3.66
CA ALA A 173 -18.27 -5.90 -3.88
C ALA A 173 -16.83 -6.06 -4.37
N GLY A 174 -16.39 -5.23 -5.31
CA GLY A 174 -15.02 -5.17 -5.81
C GLY A 174 -14.02 -4.80 -4.72
N SER A 175 -14.34 -3.81 -3.89
CA SER A 175 -13.52 -3.43 -2.73
C SER A 175 -13.34 -4.60 -1.76
N ARG A 176 -14.42 -5.28 -1.39
CA ARG A 176 -14.36 -6.44 -0.50
C ARG A 176 -13.51 -7.56 -1.09
N MET A 177 -13.72 -7.89 -2.37
CA MET A 177 -12.93 -8.92 -3.06
C MET A 177 -11.44 -8.58 -3.05
N LEU A 178 -11.08 -7.32 -3.29
CA LEU A 178 -9.68 -6.89 -3.29
C LEU A 178 -9.08 -6.97 -1.88
N ILE A 179 -9.80 -6.53 -0.84
CA ILE A 179 -9.39 -6.63 0.56
C ILE A 179 -9.12 -8.09 0.95
N GLU A 180 -10.03 -9.02 0.61
CA GLU A 180 -9.87 -10.45 0.87
C GLU A 180 -8.62 -11.04 0.19
N ARG A 181 -8.19 -10.47 -0.94
CA ARG A 181 -6.96 -10.89 -1.63
C ARG A 181 -5.69 -10.27 -1.02
N ILE A 182 -5.76 -9.04 -0.50
CA ILE A 182 -4.63 -8.34 0.13
C ILE A 182 -4.38 -8.86 1.55
N GLN A 183 -5.43 -9.16 2.31
CA GLN A 183 -5.35 -9.50 3.72
C GLN A 183 -4.41 -10.69 4.04
N PRO A 184 -4.41 -11.82 3.30
CA PRO A 184 -3.53 -12.95 3.60
C PRO A 184 -2.09 -12.76 3.17
N ILE A 185 -1.75 -11.69 2.47
CA ILE A 185 -0.40 -11.43 1.99
C ILE A 185 0.52 -11.15 3.18
N PRO A 186 1.64 -11.90 3.38
CA PRO A 186 2.45 -11.80 4.60
C PRO A 186 3.45 -10.65 4.61
N GLN A 187 3.64 -9.97 3.48
CA GLN A 187 4.58 -8.86 3.35
C GLN A 187 4.20 -7.68 4.26
N THR A 188 5.19 -6.86 4.63
CA THR A 188 4.94 -5.56 5.25
C THR A 188 4.12 -4.70 4.31
N LYS A 189 3.05 -4.08 4.82
CA LYS A 189 2.15 -3.25 4.00
C LYS A 189 2.11 -1.81 4.50
N VAL A 190 2.29 -0.87 3.58
CA VAL A 190 2.04 0.56 3.81
C VAL A 190 0.90 0.95 2.87
N ILE A 191 -0.26 1.23 3.43
CA ILE A 191 -1.48 1.48 2.67
C ILE A 191 -1.93 2.91 2.87
N VAL A 192 -1.93 3.69 1.82
CA VAL A 192 -2.57 5.01 1.79
C VAL A 192 -4.03 4.82 1.47
N THR A 193 -4.91 5.37 2.31
CA THR A 193 -6.35 5.40 2.02
C THR A 193 -7.05 6.51 2.80
N HIS A 194 -8.16 7.00 2.27
CA HIS A 194 -9.10 7.87 2.97
C HIS A 194 -10.34 7.10 3.46
N HIS A 195 -10.41 5.79 3.17
CA HIS A 195 -11.50 4.91 3.59
C HIS A 195 -11.16 4.18 4.89
N LEU A 196 -11.75 4.64 6.01
CA LEU A 196 -11.52 4.02 7.32
C LEU A 196 -11.81 2.49 7.35
N PRO A 197 -12.91 1.97 6.74
CA PRO A 197 -13.15 0.53 6.69
C PRO A 197 -11.99 -0.27 6.08
N VAL A 198 -11.41 0.21 4.98
CA VAL A 198 -10.27 -0.44 4.31
C VAL A 198 -9.04 -0.47 5.23
N ALA A 199 -8.77 0.64 5.91
CA ALA A 199 -7.67 0.73 6.87
C ALA A 199 -7.87 -0.26 8.06
N VAL A 200 -9.09 -0.38 8.55
CA VAL A 200 -9.44 -1.30 9.67
C VAL A 200 -9.30 -2.77 9.25
N ASP A 201 -9.71 -3.11 8.03
CA ASP A 201 -9.66 -4.50 7.55
C ASP A 201 -8.23 -4.96 7.23
N LEU A 202 -7.33 -4.04 6.85
CA LEU A 202 -6.00 -4.37 6.37
C LEU A 202 -4.84 -3.99 7.31
N CYS A 203 -5.06 -3.08 8.28
CA CYS A 203 -3.98 -2.48 9.05
C CYS A 203 -4.21 -2.50 10.56
N GLU A 204 -3.14 -2.70 11.31
CA GLU A 204 -3.15 -2.75 12.77
C GLU A 204 -2.81 -1.39 13.39
N ARG A 205 -2.19 -0.50 12.63
CA ARG A 205 -1.68 0.81 13.05
C ARG A 205 -2.06 1.90 12.06
N ALA A 206 -2.39 3.06 12.56
CA ALA A 206 -2.75 4.24 11.78
C ALA A 206 -1.73 5.36 11.98
N ILE A 207 -1.30 5.95 10.87
CA ILE A 207 -0.49 7.17 10.81
C ILE A 207 -1.38 8.26 10.24
N LEU A 208 -1.65 9.29 11.04
CA LEU A 208 -2.50 10.40 10.62
C LEU A 208 -1.63 11.54 10.09
N LEU A 209 -1.85 11.91 8.83
CA LEU A 209 -1.20 13.04 8.18
C LEU A 209 -2.16 14.20 7.96
N ASP A 210 -1.70 15.42 8.21
CA ASP A 210 -2.41 16.65 7.90
C ASP A 210 -1.40 17.77 7.56
N GLY A 211 -1.64 18.51 6.48
CA GLY A 211 -0.76 19.59 6.02
C GLY A 211 0.72 19.19 5.88
N GLY A 212 0.97 17.98 5.40
CA GLY A 212 2.33 17.44 5.22
C GLY A 212 3.04 17.01 6.51
N ARG A 213 2.35 16.98 7.66
CA ARG A 213 2.91 16.60 8.97
C ARG A 213 2.29 15.32 9.50
N LYS A 214 3.07 14.52 10.21
CA LYS A 214 2.55 13.41 11.00
C LYS A 214 1.94 13.99 12.29
N ILE A 215 0.62 13.84 12.43
CA ILE A 215 -0.12 14.35 13.59
C ILE A 215 -0.18 13.29 14.68
N GLU A 216 -0.48 12.05 14.30
CA GLU A 216 -0.60 10.93 15.22
C GLU A 216 -0.03 9.65 14.62
N ASP A 217 0.37 8.74 15.49
CA ASP A 217 0.90 7.42 15.18
C ASP A 217 0.44 6.47 16.31
N LEU A 218 -0.57 5.65 16.03
CA LEU A 218 -1.27 4.90 17.07
C LEU A 218 -1.85 3.58 16.53
N PRO A 219 -2.07 2.60 17.43
CA PRO A 219 -2.79 1.38 17.08
C PRO A 219 -4.20 1.68 16.56
N MET A 220 -4.65 0.97 15.51
CA MET A 220 -5.97 1.15 14.89
C MET A 220 -7.09 1.09 15.93
N GLY A 221 -7.02 0.18 16.88
CA GLY A 221 -8.03 0.07 17.95
C GLY A 221 -8.09 1.27 18.90
N ARG A 222 -7.03 2.09 18.99
CA ARG A 222 -7.08 3.38 19.71
C ARG A 222 -7.74 4.45 18.87
N LEU A 223 -7.40 4.54 17.59
CA LEU A 223 -8.05 5.48 16.67
C LEU A 223 -9.57 5.31 16.68
N LEU A 224 -10.07 4.09 16.56
CA LEU A 224 -11.50 3.79 16.52
C LEU A 224 -12.27 4.18 17.79
N LYS A 225 -11.58 4.38 18.91
CA LYS A 225 -12.17 4.81 20.20
C LYS A 225 -12.05 6.31 20.44
N ASP A 226 -11.25 7.03 19.64
CA ASP A 226 -11.03 8.45 19.79
C ASP A 226 -11.98 9.25 18.86
N ARG A 227 -13.18 9.53 19.38
CA ARG A 227 -14.22 10.24 18.64
C ARG A 227 -13.74 11.60 18.13
N ALA A 228 -13.02 12.36 18.98
CA ALA A 228 -12.55 13.69 18.62
C ALA A 228 -11.54 13.65 17.48
N LEU A 229 -10.66 12.66 17.49
CA LEU A 229 -9.65 12.44 16.45
C LEU A 229 -10.32 12.00 15.13
N LEU A 230 -11.29 11.09 15.18
CA LEU A 230 -12.05 10.65 14.02
C LEU A 230 -12.78 11.82 13.35
N GLU A 231 -13.53 12.62 14.14
CA GLU A 231 -14.25 13.79 13.63
C GLU A 231 -13.30 14.85 13.05
N ARG A 232 -12.15 15.09 13.70
CA ARG A 232 -11.12 16.02 13.19
C ARG A 232 -10.61 15.63 11.81
N PHE A 233 -10.47 14.32 11.56
CA PHE A 233 -9.99 13.79 10.27
C PHE A 233 -11.12 13.47 9.28
N GLY A 234 -12.37 13.85 9.62
CA GLY A 234 -13.53 13.69 8.74
C GLY A 234 -14.08 12.27 8.64
N PHE A 235 -13.70 11.39 9.60
CA PHE A 235 -14.25 10.04 9.68
C PHE A 235 -15.57 10.02 10.47
N ASP A 236 -16.47 9.11 10.05
CA ASP A 236 -17.72 8.87 10.76
C ASP A 236 -17.45 8.12 12.07
N ALA A 237 -17.51 8.84 13.19
CA ALA A 237 -17.23 8.31 14.51
C ALA A 237 -18.28 7.29 14.99
N ASP A 238 -19.55 7.46 14.59
CA ASP A 238 -20.63 6.53 14.95
C ASP A 238 -20.45 5.19 14.19
N TYR A 239 -20.07 5.27 12.91
CA TYR A 239 -19.72 4.09 12.13
C TYR A 239 -18.46 3.39 12.67
N ALA A 240 -17.44 4.13 13.07
CA ALA A 240 -16.24 3.57 13.70
C ALA A 240 -16.58 2.81 15.00
N GLN A 241 -17.42 3.37 15.84
CA GLN A 241 -17.89 2.70 17.07
C GLN A 241 -18.68 1.42 16.76
N TRP A 242 -19.57 1.46 15.76
CA TRP A 242 -20.29 0.28 15.30
C TRP A 242 -19.35 -0.84 14.81
N MET A 243 -18.26 -0.49 14.11
CA MET A 243 -17.24 -1.45 13.67
C MET A 243 -16.54 -2.13 14.87
N VAL A 244 -16.19 -1.37 15.91
CA VAL A 244 -15.59 -1.92 17.14
C VAL A 244 -16.54 -2.93 17.81
N GLU A 245 -17.80 -2.59 17.98
CA GLU A 245 -18.80 -3.44 18.61
C GLU A 245 -19.03 -4.75 17.82
N ARG A 246 -18.99 -4.68 16.49
CA ARG A 246 -19.19 -5.83 15.62
C ARG A 246 -17.97 -6.77 15.61
N ASN A 247 -16.76 -6.23 15.64
CA ASN A 247 -15.53 -7.03 15.73
C ASN A 247 -15.41 -7.79 17.06
N VAL A 248 -15.86 -7.22 18.17
CA VAL A 248 -15.94 -7.92 19.48
C VAL A 248 -16.89 -9.13 19.40
N LYS A 249 -18.04 -8.98 18.73
CA LYS A 249 -19.00 -10.10 18.56
C LYS A 249 -18.47 -11.24 17.68
N PHE A 250 -17.59 -10.95 16.70
CA PHE A 250 -17.00 -11.98 15.84
C PHE A 250 -15.83 -12.73 16.51
N GLN A 251 -15.12 -12.12 17.45
CA GLN A 251 -14.06 -12.81 18.21
C GLN A 251 -14.65 -13.82 19.22
N ASP A 252 -15.77 -13.50 19.86
CA ASP A 252 -16.46 -14.40 20.79
C ASP A 252 -17.12 -15.60 20.09
N SER A 253 -17.47 -15.50 18.82
CA SER A 253 -18.05 -16.60 18.03
C SER A 253 -17.04 -17.62 17.51
N LYS A 254 -15.74 -17.31 17.53
CA LYS A 254 -14.64 -18.24 17.18
C LYS A 254 -14.06 -18.99 18.38
N SER A 255 -14.56 -18.70 19.58
CA SER A 255 -14.12 -19.31 20.86
C SER A 255 -15.13 -20.31 21.43
N LYS A 256 -16.09 -20.80 20.62
CA LYS A 256 -17.02 -21.86 21.00
C LYS A 256 -16.92 -23.07 20.11
#